data_fb6f1da3419cef707716091c6cc49f79
#
_entry.id   fb6f1da3419cef707716091c6cc49f79
#
_cell.length_a   1.000
_cell.length_b   1.000
_cell.length_c   1.000
_cell.angle_alpha   90.00
_cell.angle_beta   90.00
_cell.angle_gamma   90.00
#
_symmetry.space_group_name_H-M   'P 1'
#
loop_
_entity.id
_entity.type
_entity.pdbx_description
1 polymer ?
#
loop_
_entity_poly.entity_id
_entity_poly.type
_entity_poly.pdbx_seq_one_letter_code
_entity_poly.pdbx_strand_id
1 'polypeptide(L)'
;SEWNAVVKRVQEESGLAENSKIIDQFSNTQKQIISNRLQDISVIRRELQEEKTDDGRRIYRAYILVEYDEGAAQKRLLAKIKADEQLYNALRATELYEEMEDKVEAYRQRHTK
;
A
#
# COMPACT_ATOMS: atom_id res chain seq x y z
N SER A 1 5.22 12.65 6.12
CA SER A 1 4.43 11.41 5.97
C SER A 1 5.26 10.35 5.27
N GLU A 2 4.88 9.12 5.42
CA GLU A 2 5.52 8.00 4.71
C GLU A 2 5.57 8.22 3.21
N TRP A 3 4.51 8.80 2.68
CA TRP A 3 4.39 9.16 1.28
C TRP A 3 5.55 10.05 0.82
N ASN A 4 5.75 11.18 1.50
CA ASN A 4 6.80 12.13 1.15
C ASN A 4 8.19 11.51 1.29
N ALA A 5 8.38 10.66 2.29
CA ALA A 5 9.65 9.96 2.49
C ALA A 5 9.97 9.01 1.33
N VAL A 6 8.98 8.29 0.81
CA VAL A 6 9.17 7.37 -0.32
C VAL A 6 9.49 8.14 -1.60
N VAL A 7 8.77 9.21 -1.88
CA VAL A 7 9.02 10.04 -3.07
C VAL A 7 10.43 10.65 -3.00
N LYS A 8 10.82 11.16 -1.84
CA LYS A 8 12.17 11.70 -1.63
C LYS A 8 13.25 10.64 -1.87
N ARG A 9 13.02 9.44 -1.38
CA ARG A 9 13.94 8.32 -1.58
C ARG A 9 14.09 7.96 -3.06
N VAL A 10 12.98 7.95 -3.80
CA VAL A 10 13.02 7.72 -5.25
C VAL A 10 13.88 8.77 -5.93
N GLN A 11 13.73 10.04 -5.56
CA GLN A 11 14.56 11.12 -6.10
C GLN A 11 16.04 10.89 -5.81
N GLU A 12 16.38 10.57 -4.57
CA GLU A 12 17.77 10.37 -4.13
C GLU A 12 18.41 9.17 -4.82
N GLU A 13 17.72 8.05 -4.90
CA GLU A 13 18.30 6.80 -5.43
C GLU A 13 18.32 6.75 -6.95
N SER A 14 17.33 7.35 -7.61
CA SER A 14 17.25 7.38 -9.07
C SER A 14 18.06 8.51 -9.70
N GLY A 15 18.42 9.54 -8.92
CA GLY A 15 19.09 10.72 -9.44
C GLY A 15 18.20 11.65 -10.24
N LEU A 16 16.88 11.42 -10.24
CA LEU A 16 15.94 12.25 -10.99
C LEU A 16 15.62 13.54 -10.23
N ALA A 17 15.37 14.61 -10.99
CA ALA A 17 14.97 15.88 -10.41
C ALA A 17 13.56 15.82 -9.82
N GLU A 18 13.32 16.63 -8.79
CA GLU A 18 12.04 16.69 -8.08
C GLU A 18 10.85 16.95 -9.02
N ASN A 19 11.05 17.74 -10.07
CA ASN A 19 10.01 18.09 -11.03
C ASN A 19 10.00 17.20 -12.27
N SER A 20 10.66 16.04 -12.24
CA SER A 20 10.67 15.16 -13.39
C SER A 20 9.29 14.49 -13.57
N LYS A 21 8.94 14.24 -14.84
CA LYS A 21 7.70 13.52 -15.17
C LYS A 21 7.67 12.12 -14.56
N ILE A 22 8.83 11.47 -14.46
CA ILE A 22 8.94 10.12 -13.90
C ILE A 22 8.60 10.14 -12.41
N ILE A 23 9.07 11.14 -11.67
CA ILE A 23 8.73 11.31 -10.25
C ILE A 23 7.22 11.55 -10.10
N ASP A 24 6.64 12.40 -10.97
CA ASP A 24 5.19 12.64 -10.95
C ASP A 24 4.40 11.36 -11.26
N GLN A 25 4.82 10.57 -12.23
CA GLN A 25 4.20 9.29 -12.56
C GLN A 25 4.27 8.31 -11.39
N PHE A 26 5.41 8.21 -10.74
CA PHE A 26 5.56 7.37 -9.56
C PHE A 26 4.65 7.85 -8.43
N SER A 27 4.64 9.14 -8.16
CA SER A 27 3.82 9.75 -7.13
C SER A 27 2.33 9.47 -7.38
N ASN A 28 1.86 9.66 -8.60
CA ASN A 28 0.46 9.42 -8.95
C ASN A 28 0.09 7.94 -8.86
N THR A 29 0.98 7.05 -9.31
CA THR A 29 0.76 5.60 -9.22
C THR A 29 0.60 5.18 -7.77
N GLN A 30 1.48 5.65 -6.91
CA GLN A 30 1.42 5.31 -5.49
C GLN A 30 0.16 5.88 -4.83
N LYS A 31 -0.24 7.11 -5.16
CA LYS A 31 -1.48 7.72 -4.66
C LYS A 31 -2.70 6.88 -5.02
N GLN A 32 -2.77 6.38 -6.25
CA GLN A 32 -3.86 5.51 -6.68
C GLN A 32 -3.92 4.23 -5.84
N ILE A 33 -2.78 3.63 -5.59
CA ILE A 33 -2.71 2.40 -4.78
C ILE A 33 -3.15 2.67 -3.34
N ILE A 34 -2.70 3.78 -2.75
CA ILE A 34 -3.10 4.17 -1.41
C ILE A 34 -4.61 4.45 -1.34
N SER A 35 -5.15 5.19 -2.31
CA SER A 35 -6.59 5.49 -2.33
C SER A 35 -7.46 4.25 -2.53
N ASN A 36 -6.91 3.21 -3.17
CA ASN A 36 -7.60 1.94 -3.41
C ASN A 36 -7.26 0.86 -2.38
N ARG A 37 -6.64 1.22 -1.27
CA ARG A 37 -6.19 0.25 -0.26
C ARG A 37 -7.30 -0.61 0.34
N LEU A 38 -8.56 -0.19 0.21
CA LEU A 38 -9.70 -1.01 0.64
C LEU A 38 -9.75 -2.36 -0.07
N GLN A 39 -9.15 -2.48 -1.26
CA GLN A 39 -9.05 -3.75 -1.98
C GLN A 39 -8.14 -4.75 -1.26
N ASP A 40 -7.25 -4.28 -0.39
CA ASP A 40 -6.30 -5.10 0.33
C ASP A 40 -6.73 -5.41 1.76
N ILE A 41 -7.95 -5.00 2.11
CA ILE A 41 -8.49 -5.21 3.46
C ILE A 41 -9.30 -6.50 3.47
N SER A 42 -8.98 -7.36 4.43
CA SER A 42 -9.75 -8.56 4.74
C SER A 42 -10.44 -8.39 6.07
N VAL A 43 -11.72 -8.76 6.14
CA VAL A 43 -12.45 -8.78 7.40
C VAL A 43 -12.07 -10.08 8.13
N ILE A 44 -11.40 -9.94 9.26
CA ILE A 44 -10.96 -11.08 10.07
C ILE A 44 -12.07 -11.51 11.02
N ARG A 45 -12.75 -10.54 11.62
CA ARG A 45 -13.72 -10.81 12.67
C ARG A 45 -14.81 -9.77 12.65
N ARG A 46 -16.04 -10.23 12.88
CA ARG A 46 -17.20 -9.39 13.12
C ARG A 46 -17.77 -9.74 14.48
N GLU A 47 -18.12 -8.71 15.23
CA GLU A 47 -18.69 -8.88 16.56
C GLU A 47 -19.83 -7.89 16.75
N LEU A 48 -20.96 -8.38 17.29
CA LEU A 48 -22.08 -7.54 17.66
C LEU A 48 -22.20 -7.54 19.17
N GLN A 49 -22.17 -6.35 19.78
CA GLN A 49 -22.27 -6.20 21.23
C GLN A 49 -23.50 -5.40 21.59
N GLU A 50 -24.22 -5.88 22.58
CA GLU A 50 -25.35 -5.16 23.18
C GLU A 50 -24.84 -4.26 24.30
N GLU A 51 -25.24 -2.99 24.25
CA GLU A 51 -24.89 -2.00 25.25
C GLU A 51 -26.16 -1.27 25.70
N LYS A 52 -26.13 -0.73 26.92
CA LYS A 52 -27.19 0.12 27.43
C LYS A 52 -26.73 1.57 27.44
N THR A 53 -27.59 2.46 26.98
CA THR A 53 -27.37 3.88 27.10
C THR A 53 -27.65 4.36 28.53
N ASP A 54 -27.26 5.59 28.87
CA ASP A 54 -27.47 6.16 30.23
C ASP A 54 -28.96 6.25 30.59
N ASP A 55 -29.83 6.37 29.58
CA ASP A 55 -31.30 6.41 29.75
C ASP A 55 -31.96 5.02 29.76
N GLY A 56 -31.15 3.95 29.77
CA GLY A 56 -31.62 2.58 29.87
C GLY A 56 -32.07 1.91 28.58
N ARG A 57 -31.89 2.58 27.43
CA ARG A 57 -32.21 1.95 26.13
C ARG A 57 -31.13 0.97 25.72
N ARG A 58 -31.55 -0.08 25.02
CA ARG A 58 -30.62 -1.04 24.41
C ARG A 58 -30.16 -0.55 23.06
N ILE A 59 -28.84 -0.58 22.84
CA ILE A 59 -28.25 -0.35 21.53
C ILE A 59 -27.31 -1.51 21.18
N TYR A 60 -27.11 -1.72 19.90
CA TYR A 60 -26.19 -2.74 19.41
C TYR A 60 -25.06 -2.04 18.66
N ARG A 61 -23.82 -2.41 18.99
CA ARG A 61 -22.63 -1.92 18.30
C ARG A 61 -22.00 -3.04 17.52
N ALA A 62 -21.73 -2.77 16.26
CA ALA A 62 -20.99 -3.69 15.41
C ALA A 62 -19.52 -3.29 15.42
N TYR A 63 -18.66 -4.27 15.69
CA TYR A 63 -17.21 -4.10 15.63
C TYR A 63 -16.69 -4.99 14.51
N ILE A 64 -15.81 -4.42 13.69
CA ILE A 64 -15.20 -5.13 12.58
C ILE A 64 -13.69 -5.02 12.73
N LEU A 65 -13.03 -6.16 12.86
CA LEU A 65 -11.58 -6.24 12.82
C LEU A 65 -11.17 -6.52 11.38
N VAL A 66 -10.34 -5.65 10.85
CA VAL A 66 -9.83 -5.79 9.48
C VAL A 66 -8.31 -5.90 9.50
N GLU A 67 -7.79 -6.62 8.52
CA GLU A 67 -6.37 -6.70 8.27
C GLU A 67 -6.07 -6.06 6.92
N TYR A 68 -5.07 -5.18 6.89
CA TYR A 68 -4.56 -4.59 5.67
C TYR A 68 -3.29 -5.33 5.25
N ASP A 69 -3.29 -5.85 4.02
CA ASP A 69 -2.13 -6.56 3.51
C ASP A 69 -1.23 -5.62 2.71
N GLU A 70 -0.18 -5.17 3.34
CA GLU A 70 0.82 -4.29 2.73
C GLU A 70 1.53 -4.99 1.55
N GLY A 71 1.75 -6.29 1.64
CA GLY A 71 2.39 -7.06 0.57
C GLY A 71 1.56 -7.07 -0.71
N ALA A 72 0.22 -7.13 -0.59
CA ALA A 72 -0.67 -7.05 -1.74
C ALA A 72 -0.57 -5.68 -2.42
N ALA A 73 -0.53 -4.60 -1.63
CA ALA A 73 -0.36 -3.25 -2.17
C ALA A 73 0.98 -3.09 -2.89
N GLN A 74 2.06 -3.61 -2.31
CA GLN A 74 3.38 -3.59 -2.93
C GLN A 74 3.40 -4.38 -4.24
N LYS A 75 2.72 -5.52 -4.29
CA LYS A 75 2.61 -6.31 -5.51
C LYS A 75 1.94 -5.52 -6.63
N ARG A 76 0.87 -4.79 -6.33
CA ARG A 76 0.19 -3.94 -7.32
C ARG A 76 1.06 -2.78 -7.77
N LEU A 77 1.77 -2.14 -6.83
CA LEU A 77 2.69 -1.05 -7.16
C LEU A 77 3.82 -1.56 -8.07
N LEU A 78 4.41 -2.68 -7.74
CA LEU A 78 5.48 -3.28 -8.54
C LEU A 78 5.01 -3.63 -9.95
N ALA A 79 3.80 -4.19 -10.08
CA ALA A 79 3.23 -4.51 -11.39
C ALA A 79 3.02 -3.25 -12.24
N LYS A 80 2.56 -2.17 -11.65
CA LYS A 80 2.37 -0.90 -12.36
C LYS A 80 3.70 -0.28 -12.78
N ILE A 81 4.72 -0.37 -11.96
CA ILE A 81 6.06 0.09 -12.31
C ILE A 81 6.59 -0.72 -13.50
N LYS A 82 6.47 -2.04 -13.46
CA LYS A 82 6.93 -2.91 -14.55
C LYS A 82 6.19 -2.66 -15.86
N ALA A 83 4.94 -2.26 -15.80
CA ALA A 83 4.14 -1.93 -16.97
C ALA A 83 4.49 -0.58 -17.61
N ASP A 84 5.18 0.28 -16.88
CA ASP A 84 5.62 1.60 -17.36
C ASP A 84 7.12 1.54 -17.63
N GLU A 85 7.50 1.57 -18.90
CA GLU A 85 8.90 1.43 -19.30
C GLU A 85 9.81 2.48 -18.67
N GLN A 86 9.35 3.74 -18.61
CA GLN A 86 10.15 4.82 -18.05
C GLN A 86 10.35 4.65 -16.53
N LEU A 87 9.28 4.32 -15.82
CA LEU A 87 9.36 4.05 -14.37
C LEU A 87 10.26 2.84 -14.09
N TYR A 88 10.07 1.76 -14.84
CA TYR A 88 10.87 0.55 -14.67
C TYR A 88 12.37 0.83 -14.88
N ASN A 89 12.72 1.50 -15.97
CA ASN A 89 14.10 1.81 -16.27
C ASN A 89 14.74 2.74 -15.23
N ALA A 90 13.95 3.67 -14.67
CA ALA A 90 14.44 4.58 -13.64
C ALA A 90 14.64 3.91 -12.28
N LEU A 91 13.81 2.94 -11.93
CA LEU A 91 13.75 2.40 -10.56
C LEU A 91 14.39 1.02 -10.41
N ARG A 92 14.52 0.23 -11.47
CA ARG A 92 14.94 -1.19 -11.39
C ARG A 92 16.27 -1.44 -10.68
N ALA A 93 17.18 -0.47 -10.69
CA ALA A 93 18.50 -0.60 -10.09
C ALA A 93 18.60 0.06 -8.69
N THR A 94 17.48 0.57 -8.17
CA THR A 94 17.46 1.21 -6.84
C THR A 94 17.29 0.19 -5.72
N GLU A 95 17.76 0.53 -4.53
CA GLU A 95 17.51 -0.27 -3.33
C GLU A 95 16.03 -0.33 -3.00
N LEU A 96 15.31 0.78 -3.24
CA LEU A 96 13.86 0.82 -3.04
C LEU A 96 13.15 -0.26 -3.85
N TYR A 97 13.54 -0.42 -5.11
CA TYR A 97 12.95 -1.45 -5.98
C TYR A 97 13.22 -2.86 -5.44
N GLU A 98 14.46 -3.12 -5.03
CA GLU A 98 14.84 -4.40 -4.42
C GLU A 98 14.02 -4.70 -3.16
N GLU A 99 13.84 -3.69 -2.29
CA GLU A 99 13.00 -3.85 -1.11
C GLU A 99 11.55 -4.16 -1.45
N MET A 100 11.02 -3.53 -2.51
CA MET A 100 9.67 -3.82 -2.98
C MET A 100 9.55 -5.27 -3.47
N GLU A 101 10.54 -5.75 -4.23
CA GLU A 101 10.58 -7.14 -4.66
C GLU A 101 10.64 -8.12 -3.49
N ASP A 102 11.44 -7.81 -2.47
CA ASP A 102 11.55 -8.64 -1.27
C ASP A 102 10.22 -8.72 -0.51
N LYS A 103 9.53 -7.60 -0.38
CA LYS A 103 8.20 -7.57 0.26
C LYS A 103 7.17 -8.38 -0.52
N VAL A 104 7.20 -8.30 -1.84
CA VAL A 104 6.31 -9.08 -2.70
C VAL A 104 6.62 -10.57 -2.60
N GLU A 105 7.88 -10.94 -2.56
CA GLU A 105 8.27 -12.35 -2.39
C GLU A 105 7.85 -12.90 -1.04
N ALA A 106 8.03 -12.14 0.02
CA ALA A 106 7.56 -12.52 1.36
C ALA A 106 6.03 -12.70 1.38
N TYR A 107 5.30 -11.83 0.69
CA TYR A 107 3.85 -11.95 0.54
C TYR A 107 3.47 -13.26 -0.20
N ARG A 108 4.14 -13.56 -1.30
CA ARG A 108 3.89 -14.80 -2.05
C ARG A 108 4.09 -16.03 -1.18
N GLN A 109 5.17 -16.07 -0.42
CA GLN A 109 5.48 -17.21 0.45
C GLN A 109 4.41 -17.41 1.52
N ARG A 110 3.88 -16.32 2.10
CA ARG A 110 2.80 -16.41 3.09
C ARG A 110 1.50 -16.94 2.50
N HIS A 111 1.26 -16.72 1.21
CA HIS A 111 0.01 -17.09 0.53
C HIS A 111 0.15 -18.32 -0.38
N THR A 112 1.31 -18.95 -0.41
CA THR A 112 1.55 -20.21 -1.13
C THR A 112 1.42 -21.37 -0.16
N LYS A 113 0.60 -22.34 -0.52
CA LYS A 113 0.43 -23.56 0.25
C LYS A 113 1.15 -24.71 -0.41
#